data_24b47df618144768792113af52252e79
#
_entry.id   24b47df618144768792113af52252e79
#
_cell.length_a   1.000
_cell.length_b   1.000
_cell.length_c   1.000
_cell.angle_alpha   90.00
_cell.angle_beta   90.00
_cell.angle_gamma   90.00
#
_symmetry.space_group_name_H-M   'P 1'
#
loop_
_entity.id
_entity.type
_entity.pdbx_description
1 polymer ?
#
loop_
_entity_poly.entity_id
_entity_poly.type
_entity_poly.pdbx_seq_one_letter_code
_entity_poly.pdbx_strand_id
1 'polypeptide(L)'
;LINDECGYVEVSGLIDPDFRHRGHFRNMLSICCRKLKSSSAGNLELIAPISGELLNCSLCGDVCFYEYLYQLDKAHFNLKSIQATEPDNAEYYLEGDDYLMYLPEYKEPVALLYLDTQNTFVNVYGVFVDEKLRGKGIGTCLMKHFLKDYFNIASLPLVLNVTSRNKAAVALYKKCGFTEASRIEDHYINCPEN
;
A
#
# COMPACT_ATOMS: atom_id res chain seq x y z
N LEU A 1 -16.40 0.78 -9.09
CA LEU A 1 -15.96 -0.61 -9.29
C LEU A 1 -14.62 -0.59 -10.02
N ILE A 2 -13.58 -1.07 -9.37
CA ILE A 2 -12.25 -1.25 -9.95
C ILE A 2 -12.13 -2.75 -10.27
N ASN A 3 -11.82 -3.08 -11.50
CA ASN A 3 -11.57 -4.45 -11.91
C ASN A 3 -10.05 -4.70 -11.79
N ASP A 4 -9.68 -5.66 -10.94
CA ASP A 4 -8.28 -6.04 -10.73
C ASP A 4 -8.02 -7.41 -11.36
N GLU A 5 -6.84 -7.60 -11.94
CA GLU A 5 -6.37 -8.88 -12.49
C GLU A 5 -6.29 -10.01 -11.42
N CYS A 6 -6.45 -9.65 -10.14
CA CYS A 6 -6.39 -10.57 -9.00
C CYS A 6 -7.64 -11.42 -8.77
N GLY A 7 -8.68 -11.32 -9.60
CA GLY A 7 -9.89 -12.14 -9.49
C GLY A 7 -10.98 -11.58 -8.57
N TYR A 8 -10.90 -10.30 -8.19
CA TYR A 8 -11.93 -9.62 -7.41
C TYR A 8 -12.27 -8.23 -7.96
N VAL A 9 -13.38 -7.67 -7.50
CA VAL A 9 -13.82 -6.29 -7.78
C VAL A 9 -13.97 -5.56 -6.47
N GLU A 10 -13.22 -4.48 -6.30
CA GLU A 10 -13.31 -3.64 -5.12
C GLU A 10 -14.50 -2.67 -5.23
N VAL A 11 -15.22 -2.52 -4.13
CA VAL A 11 -16.28 -1.53 -3.95
C VAL A 11 -15.94 -0.62 -2.80
N SER A 12 -15.87 0.68 -3.08
CA SER A 12 -15.83 1.69 -2.04
C SER A 12 -17.06 2.60 -2.10
N GLY A 13 -17.52 3.07 -0.95
CA GLY A 13 -18.68 3.95 -0.88
C GLY A 13 -18.83 4.58 0.49
N LEU A 14 -19.43 5.76 0.50
CA LEU A 14 -19.71 6.52 1.72
C LEU A 14 -21.22 6.75 1.83
N ILE A 15 -21.71 6.69 3.08
CA ILE A 15 -23.07 7.12 3.42
C ILE A 15 -22.96 8.37 4.27
N ASP A 16 -23.62 9.43 3.85
CA ASP A 16 -23.75 10.65 4.62
C ASP A 16 -24.24 10.31 6.05
N PRO A 17 -23.62 10.87 7.11
CA PRO A 17 -23.97 10.59 8.50
C PRO A 17 -25.47 10.66 8.79
N ASP A 18 -26.20 11.62 8.20
CA ASP A 18 -27.63 11.82 8.41
C ASP A 18 -28.51 10.70 7.80
N PHE A 19 -27.93 9.89 6.91
CA PHE A 19 -28.61 8.75 6.24
C PHE A 19 -28.11 7.40 6.69
N ARG A 20 -27.20 7.31 7.68
CA ARG A 20 -26.70 6.04 8.23
C ARG A 20 -27.81 5.29 8.99
N HIS A 21 -27.58 4.01 9.25
CA HIS A 21 -28.50 3.10 9.98
C HIS A 21 -29.88 2.90 9.33
N ARG A 22 -30.06 3.32 8.07
CA ARG A 22 -31.31 3.16 7.29
C ARG A 22 -31.23 2.08 6.21
N GLY A 23 -30.21 1.24 6.23
CA GLY A 23 -30.02 0.15 5.28
C GLY A 23 -29.49 0.56 3.89
N HIS A 24 -29.16 1.82 3.67
CA HIS A 24 -28.70 2.31 2.35
C HIS A 24 -27.43 1.61 1.88
N PHE A 25 -26.45 1.39 2.77
CA PHE A 25 -25.22 0.67 2.42
C PHE A 25 -25.51 -0.76 1.96
N ARG A 26 -26.36 -1.47 2.69
CA ARG A 26 -26.81 -2.83 2.31
C ARG A 26 -27.48 -2.86 0.94
N ASN A 27 -28.33 -1.88 0.66
CA ASN A 27 -29.02 -1.78 -0.63
C ASN A 27 -28.00 -1.50 -1.76
N MET A 28 -27.02 -0.62 -1.54
CA MET A 28 -25.95 -0.35 -2.50
C MET A 28 -25.12 -1.61 -2.80
N LEU A 29 -24.68 -2.33 -1.78
CA LEU A 29 -23.96 -3.59 -1.95
C LEU A 29 -24.79 -4.63 -2.72
N SER A 30 -26.09 -4.76 -2.41
CA SER A 30 -26.98 -5.68 -3.13
C SER A 30 -27.12 -5.33 -4.61
N ILE A 31 -27.10 -4.04 -4.96
CA ILE A 31 -27.07 -3.59 -6.36
C ILE A 31 -25.74 -3.94 -7.04
N CYS A 32 -24.62 -3.73 -6.35
CA CYS A 32 -23.30 -4.11 -6.85
C CYS A 32 -23.21 -5.62 -7.11
N CYS A 33 -23.64 -6.44 -6.16
CA CYS A 33 -23.68 -7.90 -6.31
C CYS A 33 -24.50 -8.35 -7.52
N ARG A 34 -25.70 -7.79 -7.72
CA ARG A 34 -26.55 -8.12 -8.87
C ARG A 34 -25.89 -7.74 -10.20
N LYS A 35 -25.28 -6.55 -10.27
CA LYS A 35 -24.56 -6.10 -11.46
C LYS A 35 -23.35 -6.98 -11.77
N LEU A 36 -22.61 -7.40 -10.74
CA LEU A 36 -21.47 -8.30 -10.91
C LEU A 36 -21.90 -9.64 -11.47
N LYS A 37 -22.94 -10.27 -10.88
CA LYS A 37 -23.49 -11.55 -11.35
C LYS A 37 -24.04 -11.50 -12.78
N SER A 38 -24.55 -10.35 -13.23
CA SER A 38 -25.10 -10.16 -14.58
C SER A 38 -24.06 -9.74 -15.62
N SER A 39 -22.82 -9.48 -15.23
CA SER A 39 -21.74 -9.06 -16.12
C SER A 39 -20.86 -10.25 -16.52
N SER A 40 -19.99 -10.03 -17.54
CA SER A 40 -18.94 -11.00 -17.89
C SER A 40 -17.94 -11.28 -16.76
N ALA A 41 -17.95 -10.43 -15.73
CA ALA A 41 -17.13 -10.54 -14.52
C ALA A 41 -17.82 -11.34 -13.39
N GLY A 42 -18.87 -12.11 -13.69
CA GLY A 42 -19.70 -12.82 -12.69
C GLY A 42 -18.96 -13.85 -11.82
N ASN A 43 -17.74 -14.25 -12.20
CA ASN A 43 -16.89 -15.14 -11.42
C ASN A 43 -15.92 -14.40 -10.49
N LEU A 44 -15.90 -13.06 -10.50
CA LEU A 44 -15.08 -12.28 -9.60
C LEU A 44 -15.74 -12.13 -8.23
N GLU A 45 -14.93 -12.14 -7.21
CA GLU A 45 -15.39 -11.88 -5.84
C GLU A 45 -15.52 -10.37 -5.62
N LEU A 46 -16.56 -9.97 -4.90
CA LEU A 46 -16.73 -8.58 -4.49
C LEU A 46 -16.06 -8.38 -3.14
N ILE A 47 -15.19 -7.37 -3.04
CA ILE A 47 -14.55 -6.98 -1.79
C ILE A 47 -14.84 -5.52 -1.46
N ALA A 48 -14.75 -5.17 -0.20
CA ALA A 48 -14.86 -3.78 0.26
C ALA A 48 -14.00 -3.54 1.50
N PRO A 49 -13.39 -2.33 1.63
CA PRO A 49 -12.80 -1.90 2.87
C PRO A 49 -13.90 -1.71 3.92
N ILE A 50 -13.82 -2.44 5.01
CA ILE A 50 -14.84 -2.41 6.07
C ILE A 50 -14.19 -2.00 7.38
N SER A 51 -14.86 -1.10 8.11
CA SER A 51 -14.42 -0.65 9.43
C SER A 51 -15.62 -0.37 10.34
N GLY A 52 -15.38 -0.43 11.66
CA GLY A 52 -16.37 -0.07 12.67
C GLY A 52 -17.61 -0.97 12.68
N GLU A 53 -18.78 -0.37 12.73
CA GLU A 53 -20.07 -1.09 12.88
C GLU A 53 -20.41 -2.00 11.70
N LEU A 54 -19.82 -1.77 10.53
CA LEU A 54 -20.05 -2.57 9.33
C LEU A 54 -19.47 -3.98 9.43
N LEU A 55 -18.52 -4.22 10.31
CA LEU A 55 -17.98 -5.56 10.59
C LEU A 55 -19.04 -6.54 11.07
N ASN A 56 -20.14 -6.06 11.67
CA ASN A 56 -21.25 -6.85 12.13
C ASN A 56 -22.37 -7.01 11.10
N CYS A 57 -22.16 -6.56 9.86
CA CYS A 57 -23.13 -6.70 8.79
C CYS A 57 -23.16 -8.14 8.26
N SER A 58 -24.35 -8.72 8.06
CA SER A 58 -24.52 -10.07 7.49
C SER A 58 -23.98 -10.24 6.07
N LEU A 59 -23.64 -9.12 5.39
CA LEU A 59 -23.00 -9.12 4.08
C LEU A 59 -21.47 -9.12 4.18
N CYS A 60 -20.90 -8.90 5.38
CA CYS A 60 -19.47 -8.95 5.60
C CYS A 60 -19.04 -10.42 5.72
N GLY A 61 -18.18 -10.85 4.81
CA GLY A 61 -17.52 -12.15 4.83
C GLY A 61 -16.16 -12.10 5.55
N ASP A 62 -15.34 -13.09 5.29
CA ASP A 62 -13.98 -13.17 5.85
C ASP A 62 -13.08 -12.04 5.34
N VAL A 63 -12.04 -11.74 6.13
CA VAL A 63 -11.00 -10.79 5.70
C VAL A 63 -10.25 -11.36 4.50
N CYS A 64 -10.21 -10.58 3.42
CA CYS A 64 -9.48 -10.92 2.20
C CYS A 64 -8.00 -10.54 2.30
N PHE A 65 -7.73 -9.31 2.73
CA PHE A 65 -6.39 -8.79 3.00
C PHE A 65 -6.46 -7.54 3.88
N TYR A 66 -5.30 -7.00 4.25
CA TYR A 66 -5.17 -5.76 4.99
C TYR A 66 -4.44 -4.72 4.15
N GLU A 67 -4.89 -3.46 4.21
CA GLU A 67 -4.13 -2.29 3.79
C GLU A 67 -3.48 -1.67 5.03
N TYR A 68 -2.16 -1.73 5.11
CA TYR A 68 -1.39 -1.16 6.21
C TYR A 68 -0.99 0.28 5.91
N LEU A 69 -1.19 1.16 6.88
CA LEU A 69 -0.47 2.43 6.97
C LEU A 69 0.77 2.19 7.84
N TYR A 70 1.95 2.30 7.27
CA TYR A 70 3.21 2.21 7.98
C TYR A 70 3.79 3.60 8.20
N GLN A 71 4.48 3.79 9.34
CA GLN A 71 5.13 5.04 9.72
C GLN A 71 6.54 4.79 10.21
N LEU A 72 7.43 5.76 9.95
CA LEU A 72 8.78 5.83 10.50
C LEU A 72 9.11 7.26 10.92
N ASP A 73 9.39 7.47 12.20
CA ASP A 73 9.85 8.73 12.75
C ASP A 73 11.37 8.77 12.84
N LYS A 74 11.94 9.98 12.73
CA LYS A 74 13.38 10.20 12.90
C LYS A 74 13.91 9.64 14.23
N ALA A 75 13.14 9.74 15.30
CA ALA A 75 13.53 9.24 16.62
C ALA A 75 13.68 7.71 16.68
N HIS A 76 12.97 6.98 15.82
CA HIS A 76 13.01 5.52 15.72
C HIS A 76 13.89 5.02 14.58
N PHE A 77 14.40 5.91 13.75
CA PHE A 77 15.28 5.55 12.65
C PHE A 77 16.65 5.10 13.14
N ASN A 78 17.07 3.91 12.72
CA ASN A 78 18.39 3.37 13.02
C ASN A 78 19.06 2.83 11.75
N LEU A 79 19.92 3.65 11.15
CA LEU A 79 20.64 3.28 9.92
C LEU A 79 21.45 1.97 10.07
N LYS A 80 22.03 1.72 11.27
CA LYS A 80 22.86 0.54 11.51
C LYS A 80 22.07 -0.77 11.52
N SER A 81 20.76 -0.71 11.77
CA SER A 81 19.89 -1.90 11.73
C SER A 81 19.58 -2.37 10.31
N ILE A 82 19.72 -1.48 9.29
CA ILE A 82 19.39 -1.80 7.91
C ILE A 82 20.62 -2.46 7.25
N GLN A 83 20.60 -3.79 7.26
CA GLN A 83 21.64 -4.57 6.58
C GLN A 83 21.34 -4.67 5.08
N ALA A 84 22.24 -4.13 4.26
CA ALA A 84 22.18 -4.18 2.80
C ALA A 84 23.60 -4.37 2.26
N THR A 85 23.74 -5.18 1.23
CA THR A 85 24.97 -5.28 0.44
C THR A 85 24.87 -4.30 -0.70
N GLU A 86 25.70 -3.27 -0.68
CA GLU A 86 25.71 -2.24 -1.72
C GLU A 86 26.21 -2.84 -3.03
N PRO A 87 25.53 -2.62 -4.16
CA PRO A 87 26.08 -2.91 -5.48
C PRO A 87 27.27 -2.00 -5.78
N ASP A 88 28.23 -2.51 -6.53
CA ASP A 88 29.39 -1.74 -6.94
C ASP A 88 28.98 -0.53 -7.81
N ASN A 89 29.53 0.63 -7.47
CA ASN A 89 29.32 1.90 -8.17
C ASN A 89 27.82 2.31 -8.32
N ALA A 90 26.98 1.97 -7.33
CA ALA A 90 25.62 2.47 -7.30
C ALA A 90 25.59 3.97 -7.00
N GLU A 91 24.78 4.70 -7.75
CA GLU A 91 24.59 6.15 -7.59
C GLU A 91 23.14 6.46 -7.21
N TYR A 92 22.96 7.48 -6.36
CA TYR A 92 21.65 7.85 -5.81
C TYR A 92 21.43 9.35 -6.02
N TYR A 93 20.23 9.70 -6.51
CA TYR A 93 19.88 11.08 -6.82
C TYR A 93 18.47 11.41 -6.30
N LEU A 94 18.32 12.65 -5.82
CA LEU A 94 17.01 13.25 -5.54
C LEU A 94 16.74 14.27 -6.65
N GLU A 95 15.76 14.01 -7.47
CA GLU A 95 15.32 14.86 -8.59
C GLU A 95 13.87 15.30 -8.36
N GLY A 96 13.68 16.52 -7.82
CA GLY A 96 12.37 16.97 -7.37
C GLY A 96 11.87 16.12 -6.20
N ASP A 97 10.75 15.41 -6.40
CA ASP A 97 10.15 14.51 -5.43
C ASP A 97 10.48 13.01 -5.71
N ASP A 98 11.38 12.74 -6.65
CA ASP A 98 11.77 11.41 -7.07
C ASP A 98 13.15 11.05 -6.49
N TYR A 99 13.26 9.93 -5.77
CA TYR A 99 14.53 9.39 -5.31
C TYR A 99 14.92 8.17 -6.15
N LEU A 100 16.04 8.28 -6.86
CA LEU A 100 16.44 7.39 -7.94
C LEU A 100 17.74 6.66 -7.61
N MET A 101 17.87 5.42 -8.05
CA MET A 101 19.09 4.62 -7.95
C MET A 101 19.50 4.13 -9.33
N TYR A 102 20.75 4.37 -9.69
CA TYR A 102 21.37 3.93 -10.95
C TYR A 102 22.48 2.91 -10.69
N LEU A 103 22.67 2.04 -11.67
CA LEU A 103 23.84 1.16 -11.77
C LEU A 103 24.54 1.40 -13.12
N PRO A 104 25.87 1.26 -13.21
CA PRO A 104 26.65 1.63 -14.40
C PRO A 104 26.21 0.95 -15.71
N GLU A 105 25.67 -0.28 -15.60
CA GLU A 105 25.25 -1.07 -16.76
C GLU A 105 23.86 -0.66 -17.30
N TYR A 106 23.15 0.23 -16.60
CA TYR A 106 21.76 0.60 -16.92
C TYR A 106 21.70 2.08 -17.28
N LYS A 107 20.93 2.40 -18.33
CA LYS A 107 20.68 3.79 -18.74
C LYS A 107 19.57 4.46 -17.94
N GLU A 108 18.63 3.68 -17.47
CA GLU A 108 17.48 4.11 -16.67
C GLU A 108 17.67 3.74 -15.21
N PRO A 109 16.99 4.42 -14.28
CA PRO A 109 17.07 4.07 -12.87
C PRO A 109 16.61 2.63 -12.64
N VAL A 110 17.39 1.87 -11.91
CA VAL A 110 17.08 0.45 -11.60
C VAL A 110 16.13 0.30 -10.40
N ALA A 111 16.05 1.34 -9.58
CA ALA A 111 15.07 1.42 -8.50
C ALA A 111 14.75 2.89 -8.22
N LEU A 112 13.53 3.15 -7.76
CA LEU A 112 13.06 4.49 -7.45
C LEU A 112 11.96 4.46 -6.40
N LEU A 113 11.70 5.61 -5.82
CA LEU A 113 10.52 5.92 -5.02
C LEU A 113 10.12 7.38 -5.23
N TYR A 114 8.85 7.68 -4.94
CA TYR A 114 8.30 9.02 -5.02
C TYR A 114 7.95 9.55 -3.65
N LEU A 115 8.00 10.88 -3.50
CA LEU A 115 7.67 11.60 -2.28
C LEU A 115 6.49 12.52 -2.53
N ASP A 116 5.59 12.61 -1.57
CA ASP A 116 4.52 13.61 -1.53
C ASP A 116 4.54 14.28 -0.16
N THR A 117 5.04 15.52 -0.13
CA THR A 117 5.27 16.26 1.11
C THR A 117 4.00 16.96 1.56
N GLN A 118 3.51 16.58 2.73
CA GLN A 118 2.37 17.19 3.42
C GLN A 118 2.85 18.05 4.60
N ASN A 119 1.94 18.80 5.22
CA ASN A 119 2.28 19.70 6.32
C ASN A 119 2.85 18.97 7.55
N THR A 120 2.46 17.74 7.80
CA THR A 120 2.77 16.98 9.02
C THR A 120 3.51 15.67 8.79
N PHE A 121 3.62 15.19 7.54
CA PHE A 121 4.31 13.97 7.16
C PHE A 121 4.77 14.03 5.70
N VAL A 122 5.62 13.11 5.30
CA VAL A 122 5.94 12.86 3.89
C VAL A 122 5.47 11.45 3.53
N ASN A 123 4.64 11.36 2.49
CA ASN A 123 4.18 10.10 1.95
C ASN A 123 5.21 9.55 0.96
N VAL A 124 5.66 8.31 1.21
CA VAL A 124 6.55 7.55 0.30
C VAL A 124 5.68 6.60 -0.51
N TYR A 125 5.72 6.70 -1.82
CA TYR A 125 4.89 5.86 -2.68
C TYR A 125 5.64 5.40 -3.94
N GLY A 126 5.04 4.49 -4.71
CA GLY A 126 5.58 4.05 -5.99
C GLY A 126 6.96 3.38 -5.90
N VAL A 127 7.32 2.79 -4.75
CA VAL A 127 8.63 2.12 -4.58
C VAL A 127 8.76 1.00 -5.60
N PHE A 128 9.70 1.16 -6.50
CA PHE A 128 9.93 0.27 -7.63
C PHE A 128 11.36 -0.29 -7.63
N VAL A 129 11.52 -1.52 -8.09
CA VAL A 129 12.80 -2.15 -8.42
C VAL A 129 12.63 -2.91 -9.73
N ASP A 130 13.57 -2.74 -10.66
CA ASP A 130 13.61 -3.47 -11.93
C ASP A 130 13.43 -4.97 -11.66
N GLU A 131 12.58 -5.60 -12.44
CA GLU A 131 12.16 -6.99 -12.21
C GLU A 131 13.34 -7.96 -12.19
N LYS A 132 14.33 -7.76 -13.06
CA LYS A 132 15.55 -8.59 -13.16
C LYS A 132 16.47 -8.44 -11.94
N LEU A 133 16.28 -7.39 -11.13
CA LEU A 133 17.07 -7.06 -9.96
C LEU A 133 16.34 -7.31 -8.65
N ARG A 134 15.07 -7.73 -8.68
CA ARG A 134 14.32 -8.11 -7.48
C ARG A 134 14.96 -9.29 -6.77
N GLY A 135 14.78 -9.36 -5.45
CA GLY A 135 15.37 -10.41 -4.61
C GLY A 135 16.88 -10.29 -4.34
N LYS A 136 17.57 -9.32 -4.96
CA LYS A 136 19.02 -9.09 -4.82
C LYS A 136 19.40 -8.01 -3.79
N GLY A 137 18.44 -7.51 -3.00
CA GLY A 137 18.70 -6.49 -1.98
C GLY A 137 18.62 -5.06 -2.46
N ILE A 138 18.43 -4.79 -3.77
CA ILE A 138 18.39 -3.44 -4.37
C ILE A 138 17.37 -2.52 -3.67
N GLY A 139 16.16 -2.99 -3.42
CA GLY A 139 15.15 -2.21 -2.69
C GLY A 139 15.59 -1.85 -1.26
N THR A 140 16.39 -2.71 -0.61
CA THR A 140 16.94 -2.39 0.72
C THR A 140 18.02 -1.33 0.63
N CYS A 141 18.86 -1.36 -0.41
CA CYS A 141 19.88 -0.33 -0.67
C CYS A 141 19.22 1.02 -0.96
N LEU A 142 18.24 1.06 -1.88
CA LEU A 142 17.46 2.26 -2.17
C LEU A 142 16.88 2.88 -0.88
N MET A 143 16.12 2.11 -0.10
CA MET A 143 15.50 2.59 1.12
C MET A 143 16.52 3.04 2.16
N LYS A 144 17.62 2.32 2.32
CA LYS A 144 18.68 2.67 3.27
C LYS A 144 19.32 4.02 2.96
N HIS A 145 19.67 4.27 1.68
CA HIS A 145 20.23 5.53 1.23
C HIS A 145 19.22 6.67 1.33
N PHE A 146 17.99 6.45 0.83
CA PHE A 146 16.93 7.43 0.96
C PHE A 146 16.70 7.85 2.42
N LEU A 147 16.52 6.90 3.33
CA LEU A 147 16.27 7.21 4.74
C LEU A 147 17.43 7.93 5.41
N LYS A 148 18.67 7.58 5.07
CA LYS A 148 19.87 8.29 5.54
C LYS A 148 19.85 9.74 5.08
N ASP A 149 19.65 9.97 3.79
CA ASP A 149 19.68 11.30 3.20
C ASP A 149 18.51 12.15 3.70
N TYR A 150 17.33 11.60 3.72
CA TYR A 150 16.12 12.27 4.22
C TYR A 150 16.28 12.71 5.68
N PHE A 151 16.60 11.81 6.60
CA PHE A 151 16.70 12.15 8.01
C PHE A 151 17.93 12.98 8.39
N ASN A 152 18.89 13.14 7.48
CA ASN A 152 19.97 14.13 7.66
C ASN A 152 19.46 15.57 7.53
N ILE A 153 18.48 15.82 6.66
CA ILE A 153 18.01 17.18 6.33
C ILE A 153 16.58 17.48 6.82
N ALA A 154 15.79 16.46 7.09
CA ALA A 154 14.38 16.59 7.49
C ALA A 154 14.07 15.81 8.77
N SER A 155 12.89 16.08 9.33
CA SER A 155 12.43 15.43 10.57
C SER A 155 10.93 15.08 10.57
N LEU A 156 10.20 15.41 9.52
CA LEU A 156 8.81 14.97 9.39
C LEU A 156 8.75 13.43 9.34
N PRO A 157 7.74 12.82 9.95
CA PRO A 157 7.55 11.38 9.84
C PRO A 157 7.30 10.96 8.39
N LEU A 158 7.85 9.82 8.02
CA LEU A 158 7.56 9.16 6.75
C LEU A 158 6.39 8.21 6.94
N VAL A 159 5.44 8.24 6.00
CA VAL A 159 4.32 7.28 5.95
C VAL A 159 4.27 6.59 4.59
N LEU A 160 3.72 5.39 4.55
CA LEU A 160 3.46 4.67 3.31
C LEU A 160 2.30 3.70 3.49
N ASN A 161 1.61 3.42 2.38
CA ASN A 161 0.58 2.40 2.33
C ASN A 161 1.11 1.12 1.66
N VAL A 162 0.73 -0.03 2.19
CA VAL A 162 1.11 -1.32 1.61
C VAL A 162 0.07 -2.39 1.89
N THR A 163 -0.35 -3.09 0.85
CA THR A 163 -1.24 -4.24 1.02
C THR A 163 -0.51 -5.44 1.64
N SER A 164 -1.18 -6.16 2.52
CA SER A 164 -0.66 -7.40 3.14
C SER A 164 -0.32 -8.50 2.12
N ARG A 165 -0.85 -8.40 0.90
CA ARG A 165 -0.54 -9.29 -0.23
C ARG A 165 0.88 -9.09 -0.75
N ASN A 166 1.39 -7.85 -0.71
CA ASN A 166 2.76 -7.55 -1.13
C ASN A 166 3.78 -7.91 -0.03
N LYS A 167 3.98 -9.22 0.18
CA LYS A 167 4.87 -9.75 1.22
C LYS A 167 6.30 -9.19 1.12
N ALA A 168 6.79 -8.98 -0.10
CA ALA A 168 8.13 -8.45 -0.33
C ALA A 168 8.27 -7.01 0.16
N ALA A 169 7.31 -6.14 -0.17
CA ALA A 169 7.29 -4.75 0.29
C ALA A 169 7.10 -4.66 1.81
N VAL A 170 6.17 -5.45 2.37
CA VAL A 170 5.95 -5.53 3.83
C VAL A 170 7.26 -5.91 4.55
N ALA A 171 7.99 -6.92 4.06
CA ALA A 171 9.27 -7.34 4.64
C ALA A 171 10.34 -6.25 4.51
N LEU A 172 10.41 -5.57 3.35
CA LEU A 172 11.32 -4.47 3.10
C LEU A 172 11.10 -3.33 4.10
N TYR A 173 9.86 -2.84 4.24
CA TYR A 173 9.56 -1.71 5.12
C TYR A 173 9.79 -2.04 6.59
N LYS A 174 9.41 -3.22 7.05
CA LYS A 174 9.73 -3.69 8.42
C LYS A 174 11.24 -3.75 8.67
N LYS A 175 12.01 -4.25 7.70
CA LYS A 175 13.49 -4.28 7.77
C LYS A 175 14.09 -2.87 7.85
N CYS A 176 13.44 -1.88 7.22
CA CYS A 176 13.84 -0.47 7.27
C CYS A 176 13.39 0.26 8.55
N GLY A 177 12.66 -0.40 9.45
CA GLY A 177 12.23 0.17 10.72
C GLY A 177 10.83 0.79 10.71
N PHE A 178 10.10 0.70 9.61
CA PHE A 178 8.70 1.13 9.58
C PHE A 178 7.83 0.24 10.48
N THR A 179 6.92 0.86 11.20
CA THR A 179 5.96 0.19 12.08
C THR A 179 4.53 0.44 11.61
N GLU A 180 3.64 -0.47 11.90
CA GLU A 180 2.21 -0.32 11.60
C GLU A 180 1.61 0.77 12.49
N ALA A 181 1.10 1.84 11.87
CA ALA A 181 0.37 2.90 12.53
C ALA A 181 -1.14 2.61 12.57
N SER A 182 -1.66 2.08 11.48
CA SER A 182 -3.05 1.62 11.37
C SER A 182 -3.19 0.62 10.23
N ARG A 183 -4.37 0.00 10.13
CA ARG A 183 -4.74 -0.85 9.00
C ARG A 183 -6.22 -0.75 8.71
N ILE A 184 -6.57 -1.03 7.47
CA ILE A 184 -7.94 -1.25 7.01
C ILE A 184 -8.07 -2.73 6.66
N GLU A 185 -9.19 -3.33 6.97
CA GLU A 185 -9.52 -4.71 6.61
C GLU A 185 -10.40 -4.71 5.36
N ASP A 186 -9.93 -5.35 4.30
CA ASP A 186 -10.73 -5.62 3.12
C ASP A 186 -11.40 -6.98 3.26
N HIS A 187 -12.72 -6.99 3.20
CA HIS A 187 -13.54 -8.17 3.40
C HIS A 187 -14.20 -8.61 2.11
N TYR A 188 -14.35 -9.91 1.94
CA TYR A 188 -15.26 -10.47 0.95
C TYR A 188 -16.70 -10.05 1.27
N ILE A 189 -17.46 -9.75 0.24
CA ILE A 189 -18.87 -9.41 0.38
C ILE A 189 -19.72 -10.61 0.02
N ASN A 190 -20.44 -11.11 1.02
CA ASN A 190 -21.44 -12.16 0.84
C ASN A 190 -22.64 -11.61 0.07
N CYS A 191 -22.68 -11.85 -1.23
CA CYS A 191 -23.79 -11.41 -2.05
C CYS A 191 -25.08 -12.13 -1.63
N PRO A 192 -26.16 -11.39 -1.28
CA PRO A 192 -27.41 -12.03 -0.88
C PRO A 192 -27.93 -12.93 -2.00
N GLU A 193 -28.36 -14.13 -1.62
CA GLU A 193 -29.17 -14.99 -2.51
C GLU A 193 -30.51 -14.29 -2.75
N ASN A 194 -31.00 -14.34 -3.99
CA ASN A 194 -32.29 -13.72 -4.38
C ASN A 194 -33.46 -14.42 -3.75
#